data_010c20029dd7dc57435a76b22097d1f1
#
_entry.id   010c20029dd7dc57435a76b22097d1f1
#
_cell.length_a   1.000
_cell.length_b   1.000
_cell.length_c   1.000
_cell.angle_alpha   90.00
_cell.angle_beta   90.00
_cell.angle_gamma   90.00
#
_symmetry.space_group_name_H-M   'P 1'
#
loop_
_entity.id
_entity.type
_entity.pdbx_description
1 polymer ?
#
loop_
_entity_poly.entity_id
_entity_poly.type
_entity_poly.pdbx_seq_one_letter_code
_entity_poly.pdbx_strand_id
1 'polypeptide(L)'
;RTCLVGSEMCIRDRFRRINFIPKDAFPYQTQVALQYDIGDYEPHLDKAMEMIDYSNFEKRRAEAAKRGMYRGIGISSYIEACGLAPSAVVGALGGRVGQWESASVRVNPTGTISVFTGSHSHGQGHATTFAQIVADKLGIPMENVEVVHGDTDKTPFGMGSYGSRSLASGGSAISKAVDKIINKSKKIAAHLLEASEDDIDFKDGKFVVGGTDKEKAFGEIALAAYVPHNYPLETLEPGLEENAFYDPTNFVYPSGTHIAEVEVDPATGVVQVVDWAA
;
A
#
# COMPACT_ATOMS: atom_id res chain seq x y z
N ARG A 1 -36.21 -13.28 16.54
CA ARG A 1 -35.13 -13.47 15.55
C ARG A 1 -35.78 -14.05 14.32
N THR A 2 -36.29 -13.20 13.45
CA THR A 2 -36.79 -13.60 12.13
C THR A 2 -35.61 -14.11 11.31
N CYS A 3 -35.68 -15.37 10.97
CA CYS A 3 -34.69 -16.05 10.14
C CYS A 3 -34.58 -15.31 8.79
N LEU A 4 -33.37 -15.04 8.35
CA LEU A 4 -33.04 -14.46 7.03
C LEU A 4 -33.30 -15.45 5.87
N VAL A 5 -34.14 -16.44 6.06
CA VAL A 5 -34.59 -17.39 5.05
C VAL A 5 -35.64 -16.71 4.20
N GLY A 6 -35.36 -16.40 2.97
CA GLY A 6 -36.21 -15.69 2.04
C GLY A 6 -35.80 -14.25 1.82
N SER A 7 -34.49 -13.97 1.95
CA SER A 7 -33.97 -12.63 1.68
C SER A 7 -34.18 -12.27 0.21
N GLU A 8 -35.15 -11.43 -0.03
CA GLU A 8 -35.25 -10.67 -1.26
C GLU A 8 -33.93 -9.96 -1.51
N MET A 9 -33.58 -9.75 -2.76
CA MET A 9 -32.31 -9.13 -3.18
C MET A 9 -32.04 -7.82 -2.42
N CYS A 10 -33.07 -7.00 -2.21
CA CYS A 10 -33.03 -5.72 -1.48
C CYS A 10 -32.66 -5.85 0.02
N ILE A 11 -32.63 -7.05 0.59
CA ILE A 11 -32.27 -7.24 2.01
C ILE A 11 -30.76 -7.38 2.18
N ARG A 12 -30.04 -7.94 1.21
CA ARG A 12 -28.61 -8.24 1.33
C ARG A 12 -27.75 -6.98 1.45
N ASP A 13 -27.97 -6.01 0.57
CA ASP A 13 -27.27 -4.72 0.58
C ASP A 13 -27.75 -3.83 1.73
N ARG A 14 -29.08 -3.73 1.94
CA ARG A 14 -29.66 -2.94 3.02
C ARG A 14 -29.19 -3.40 4.40
N PHE A 15 -29.13 -4.72 4.64
CA PHE A 15 -28.66 -5.26 5.90
C PHE A 15 -27.20 -4.89 6.17
N ARG A 16 -26.35 -4.87 5.14
CA ARG A 16 -24.95 -4.44 5.25
C ARG A 16 -24.84 -2.96 5.59
N ARG A 17 -25.57 -2.10 4.86
CA ARG A 17 -25.57 -0.65 5.10
C ARG A 17 -25.97 -0.29 6.53
N ILE A 18 -26.99 -0.95 7.09
CA ILE A 18 -27.42 -0.72 8.48
C ILE A 18 -26.35 -1.13 9.50
N ASN A 19 -25.47 -2.06 9.15
CA ASN A 19 -24.44 -2.60 10.04
C ASN A 19 -23.04 -2.07 9.76
N PHE A 20 -22.84 -1.29 8.70
CA PHE A 20 -21.55 -0.64 8.47
C PHE A 20 -21.28 0.41 9.54
N ILE A 21 -20.01 0.47 9.94
CA ILE A 21 -19.53 1.55 10.81
C ILE A 21 -19.56 2.84 9.97
N PRO A 22 -20.23 3.90 10.42
CA PRO A 22 -20.28 5.17 9.70
C PRO A 22 -18.87 5.79 9.55
N LYS A 23 -18.63 6.44 8.42
CA LYS A 23 -17.34 7.08 8.10
C LYS A 23 -16.85 8.06 9.17
N ASP A 24 -17.75 8.80 9.79
CA ASP A 24 -17.48 9.81 10.82
C ASP A 24 -17.22 9.19 12.22
N ALA A 25 -17.42 7.87 12.38
CA ALA A 25 -17.13 7.17 13.62
C ALA A 25 -15.66 6.72 13.77
N PHE A 26 -14.84 6.89 12.72
CA PHE A 26 -13.43 6.51 12.77
C PHE A 26 -12.53 7.62 13.38
N PRO A 27 -11.45 7.23 14.11
CA PRO A 27 -11.04 5.86 14.42
C PRO A 27 -12.03 5.18 15.37
N TYR A 28 -12.43 3.94 15.02
CA TYR A 28 -13.50 3.23 15.73
C TYR A 28 -12.95 2.22 16.73
N GLN A 29 -13.23 2.43 18.02
CA GLN A 29 -12.87 1.47 19.07
C GLN A 29 -13.87 0.31 19.07
N THR A 30 -13.38 -0.90 18.80
CA THR A 30 -14.20 -2.12 18.90
C THR A 30 -14.48 -2.48 20.36
N GLN A 31 -15.44 -3.37 20.58
CA GLN A 31 -15.75 -3.89 21.93
C GLN A 31 -14.65 -4.79 22.50
N VAL A 32 -13.71 -5.20 21.67
CA VAL A 32 -12.48 -5.93 22.04
C VAL A 32 -11.28 -5.00 21.98
N ALA A 33 -10.07 -5.52 21.95
CA ALA A 33 -8.85 -4.71 22.07
C ALA A 33 -8.47 -3.90 20.79
N LEU A 34 -9.14 -4.11 19.66
CA LEU A 34 -8.73 -3.52 18.38
C LEU A 34 -9.37 -2.15 18.17
N GLN A 35 -8.61 -1.23 17.60
CA GLN A 35 -9.10 0.06 17.12
C GLN A 35 -8.92 0.11 15.59
N TYR A 36 -10.02 0.28 14.86
CA TYR A 36 -9.99 0.46 13.41
C TYR A 36 -9.60 1.90 13.09
N ASP A 37 -8.62 2.04 12.23
CA ASP A 37 -7.98 3.34 11.90
C ASP A 37 -8.88 4.23 11.03
N ILE A 38 -9.35 3.72 9.91
CA ILE A 38 -10.16 4.44 8.92
C ILE A 38 -11.11 3.48 8.21
N GLY A 39 -12.25 3.99 7.72
CA GLY A 39 -13.16 3.22 6.89
C GLY A 39 -14.22 4.07 6.22
N ASP A 40 -14.62 3.67 5.01
CA ASP A 40 -15.74 4.21 4.26
C ASP A 40 -16.31 3.06 3.41
N TYR A 41 -17.23 2.29 3.97
CA TYR A 41 -17.62 0.98 3.43
C TYR A 41 -18.73 1.05 2.37
N GLU A 42 -19.57 2.09 2.41
CA GLU A 42 -20.69 2.22 1.48
C GLU A 42 -20.22 2.41 0.02
N PRO A 43 -19.23 3.27 -0.28
CA PRO A 43 -18.76 3.44 -1.65
C PRO A 43 -18.20 2.15 -2.29
N HIS A 44 -17.58 1.27 -1.49
CA HIS A 44 -17.11 -0.03 -1.99
C HIS A 44 -18.27 -0.93 -2.42
N LEU A 45 -19.33 -0.97 -1.61
CA LEU A 45 -20.53 -1.73 -1.94
C LEU A 45 -21.23 -1.14 -3.17
N ASP A 46 -21.38 0.18 -3.22
CA ASP A 46 -22.03 0.87 -4.35
C ASP A 46 -21.28 0.62 -5.66
N LYS A 47 -19.96 0.75 -5.63
CA LYS A 47 -19.12 0.52 -6.81
C LYS A 47 -19.18 -0.92 -7.30
N ALA A 48 -19.10 -1.89 -6.40
CA ALA A 48 -19.22 -3.31 -6.75
C ALA A 48 -20.61 -3.64 -7.32
N MET A 49 -21.68 -3.05 -6.76
CA MET A 49 -23.05 -3.22 -7.27
C MET A 49 -23.23 -2.59 -8.65
N GLU A 50 -22.62 -1.43 -8.91
CA GLU A 50 -22.61 -0.80 -10.23
C GLU A 50 -21.88 -1.69 -11.26
N MET A 51 -20.68 -2.16 -10.93
CA MET A 51 -19.83 -2.95 -11.82
C MET A 51 -20.53 -4.24 -12.30
N ILE A 52 -21.29 -4.92 -11.42
CA ILE A 52 -21.97 -6.18 -11.74
C ILE A 52 -23.41 -5.98 -12.22
N ASP A 53 -23.81 -4.72 -12.44
CA ASP A 53 -25.21 -4.39 -12.81
C ASP A 53 -26.24 -5.10 -11.90
N TYR A 54 -26.05 -4.92 -10.58
CA TYR A 54 -26.84 -5.60 -9.56
C TYR A 54 -28.35 -5.41 -9.71
N SER A 55 -28.79 -4.24 -10.18
CA SER A 55 -30.20 -3.90 -10.37
C SER A 55 -30.92 -4.79 -11.38
N ASN A 56 -30.21 -5.32 -12.38
CA ASN A 56 -30.76 -6.20 -13.41
C ASN A 56 -30.57 -7.70 -13.11
N PHE A 57 -30.10 -8.06 -11.91
CA PHE A 57 -29.85 -9.46 -11.54
C PHE A 57 -31.10 -10.34 -11.70
N GLU A 58 -32.28 -9.91 -11.24
CA GLU A 58 -33.51 -10.72 -11.32
C GLU A 58 -33.91 -10.99 -12.79
N LYS A 59 -33.65 -10.06 -13.70
CA LYS A 59 -33.84 -10.29 -15.14
C LYS A 59 -32.91 -11.40 -15.65
N ARG A 60 -31.63 -11.32 -15.30
CA ARG A 60 -30.63 -12.36 -15.68
C ARG A 60 -30.95 -13.71 -15.06
N ARG A 61 -31.44 -13.72 -13.84
CA ARG A 61 -31.90 -14.94 -13.13
C ARG A 61 -33.09 -15.59 -13.84
N ALA A 62 -34.08 -14.78 -14.27
CA ALA A 62 -35.22 -15.27 -15.03
C ALA A 62 -34.81 -15.83 -16.41
N GLU A 63 -33.84 -15.22 -17.08
CA GLU A 63 -33.29 -15.75 -18.34
C GLU A 63 -32.53 -17.07 -18.15
N ALA A 64 -31.76 -17.21 -17.07
CA ALA A 64 -31.10 -18.47 -16.73
C ALA A 64 -32.12 -19.59 -16.46
N ALA A 65 -33.22 -19.28 -15.74
CA ALA A 65 -34.29 -20.25 -15.47
C ALA A 65 -34.97 -20.76 -16.74
N LYS A 66 -35.11 -19.95 -17.80
CA LYS A 66 -35.63 -20.42 -19.11
C LYS A 66 -34.74 -21.46 -19.78
N ARG A 67 -33.46 -21.49 -19.45
CA ARG A 67 -32.47 -22.48 -19.91
C ARG A 67 -32.35 -23.68 -18.98
N GLY A 68 -33.18 -23.75 -17.93
CA GLY A 68 -33.08 -24.79 -16.90
C GLY A 68 -31.95 -24.61 -15.90
N MET A 69 -31.28 -23.44 -15.87
CA MET A 69 -30.17 -23.15 -14.98
C MET A 69 -30.63 -22.40 -13.75
N TYR A 70 -29.96 -22.63 -12.61
CA TYR A 70 -30.12 -21.78 -11.44
C TYR A 70 -29.06 -20.67 -11.45
N ARG A 71 -29.50 -19.44 -11.18
CA ARG A 71 -28.60 -18.29 -11.08
C ARG A 71 -28.66 -17.67 -9.70
N GLY A 72 -27.51 -17.44 -9.09
CA GLY A 72 -27.37 -16.89 -7.75
C GLY A 72 -26.36 -15.75 -7.70
N ILE A 73 -26.54 -14.85 -6.72
CA ILE A 73 -25.60 -13.77 -6.45
C ILE A 73 -25.25 -13.74 -4.96
N GLY A 74 -23.97 -13.58 -4.66
CA GLY A 74 -23.44 -13.46 -3.31
C GLY A 74 -22.67 -12.16 -3.13
N ILE A 75 -22.76 -11.55 -1.94
CA ILE A 75 -22.05 -10.34 -1.56
C ILE A 75 -21.21 -10.63 -0.34
N SER A 76 -19.94 -10.26 -0.36
CA SER A 76 -19.03 -10.29 0.78
C SER A 76 -18.41 -8.91 0.97
N SER A 77 -18.71 -8.24 2.08
CA SER A 77 -17.96 -7.05 2.49
C SER A 77 -17.02 -7.48 3.61
N TYR A 78 -15.77 -7.03 3.54
CA TYR A 78 -14.71 -7.46 4.46
C TYR A 78 -13.90 -6.29 4.98
N ILE A 79 -13.25 -6.53 6.09
CA ILE A 79 -12.17 -5.75 6.67
C ILE A 79 -11.07 -6.72 7.07
N GLU A 80 -9.81 -6.37 6.83
CA GLU A 80 -8.65 -7.17 7.19
C GLU A 80 -7.81 -6.44 8.22
N ALA A 81 -7.24 -7.15 9.19
CA ALA A 81 -6.22 -6.61 10.09
C ALA A 81 -4.84 -6.83 9.47
N CYS A 82 -4.28 -5.79 8.86
CA CYS A 82 -2.97 -5.81 8.22
C CYS A 82 -1.89 -5.18 9.10
N GLY A 83 -0.61 -5.56 8.86
CA GLY A 83 0.58 -4.87 9.37
C GLY A 83 1.03 -5.42 10.68
N LEU A 84 0.50 -5.93 11.57
CA LEU A 84 0.90 -6.36 12.93
C LEU A 84 0.85 -5.25 13.99
N ALA A 85 0.79 -5.67 15.23
CA ALA A 85 0.81 -4.79 16.40
C ALA A 85 2.21 -4.18 16.63
N PRO A 86 2.31 -3.06 17.34
CA PRO A 86 3.59 -2.52 17.79
C PRO A 86 4.43 -3.55 18.55
N SER A 87 5.75 -3.52 18.36
CA SER A 87 6.67 -4.43 19.08
C SER A 87 6.49 -4.39 20.59
N ALA A 88 6.22 -3.21 21.15
CA ALA A 88 5.98 -3.05 22.59
C ALA A 88 4.73 -3.83 23.06
N VAL A 89 3.66 -3.82 22.28
CA VAL A 89 2.42 -4.56 22.59
C VAL A 89 2.68 -6.08 22.53
N VAL A 90 3.37 -6.53 21.46
CA VAL A 90 3.74 -7.94 21.29
C VAL A 90 4.63 -8.42 22.43
N GLY A 91 5.61 -7.60 22.84
CA GLY A 91 6.49 -7.89 23.98
C GLY A 91 5.73 -7.99 25.31
N ALA A 92 4.77 -7.10 25.56
CA ALA A 92 3.92 -7.14 26.76
C ALA A 92 3.05 -8.40 26.81
N LEU A 93 2.71 -8.99 25.66
CA LEU A 93 1.99 -10.25 25.54
C LEU A 93 2.91 -11.49 25.56
N GLY A 94 4.20 -11.32 25.84
CA GLY A 94 5.18 -12.40 25.93
C GLY A 94 5.87 -12.77 24.60
N GLY A 95 5.65 -12.01 23.54
CA GLY A 95 6.38 -12.17 22.28
C GLY A 95 7.86 -11.82 22.44
N ARG A 96 8.74 -12.58 21.77
CA ARG A 96 10.20 -12.41 21.87
C ARG A 96 10.84 -11.85 20.59
N VAL A 97 10.03 -11.42 19.65
CA VAL A 97 10.47 -10.84 18.36
C VAL A 97 9.86 -9.46 18.17
N GLY A 98 10.68 -8.52 17.67
CA GLY A 98 10.19 -7.23 17.22
C GLY A 98 9.33 -7.36 15.96
N GLN A 99 8.43 -6.42 15.74
CA GLN A 99 7.53 -6.40 14.58
C GLN A 99 7.97 -5.39 13.53
N TRP A 100 9.11 -4.77 13.73
CA TRP A 100 9.68 -3.79 12.80
C TRP A 100 10.20 -4.42 11.50
N GLU A 101 10.34 -3.60 10.48
CA GLU A 101 10.97 -3.93 9.21
C GLU A 101 12.03 -2.90 8.86
N SER A 102 13.01 -3.28 8.04
CA SER A 102 14.03 -2.37 7.55
C SER A 102 14.03 -2.25 6.03
N ALA A 103 14.56 -1.15 5.55
CA ALA A 103 14.90 -0.96 4.16
C ALA A 103 16.18 -0.15 4.02
N SER A 104 16.97 -0.46 2.99
CA SER A 104 18.05 0.37 2.49
C SER A 104 17.69 0.87 1.09
N VAL A 105 17.89 2.15 0.84
CA VAL A 105 17.69 2.75 -0.49
C VAL A 105 19.01 3.39 -0.91
N ARG A 106 19.56 2.90 -2.03
CA ARG A 106 20.78 3.41 -2.65
C ARG A 106 20.45 4.07 -3.98
N VAL A 107 20.83 5.30 -4.11
CA VAL A 107 20.82 6.03 -5.39
C VAL A 107 22.19 5.87 -6.03
N ASN A 108 22.22 5.38 -7.27
CA ASN A 108 23.45 5.23 -8.03
C ASN A 108 23.82 6.55 -8.74
N PRO A 109 25.10 6.78 -9.12
CA PRO A 109 25.52 7.99 -9.83
C PRO A 109 24.78 8.24 -11.15
N THR A 110 24.21 7.18 -11.74
CA THR A 110 23.40 7.23 -12.97
C THR A 110 21.96 7.69 -12.74
N GLY A 111 21.55 7.88 -11.47
CA GLY A 111 20.17 8.18 -11.10
C GLY A 111 19.25 6.96 -10.98
N THR A 112 19.78 5.75 -11.17
CA THR A 112 19.03 4.51 -10.86
C THR A 112 19.03 4.24 -9.37
N ILE A 113 18.01 3.50 -8.89
CA ILE A 113 17.79 3.23 -7.47
C ILE A 113 17.83 1.73 -7.22
N SER A 114 18.56 1.32 -6.18
CA SER A 114 18.46 -0.04 -5.64
C SER A 114 17.81 0.00 -4.26
N VAL A 115 16.73 -0.75 -4.09
CA VAL A 115 15.98 -0.88 -2.84
C VAL A 115 16.22 -2.26 -2.26
N PHE A 116 16.74 -2.34 -1.04
CA PHE A 116 16.95 -3.59 -0.32
C PHE A 116 15.92 -3.69 0.80
N THR A 117 15.16 -4.78 0.83
CA THR A 117 14.08 -4.98 1.80
C THR A 117 14.07 -6.40 2.35
N GLY A 118 13.72 -6.52 3.63
CA GLY A 118 13.51 -7.82 4.28
C GLY A 118 12.17 -8.47 3.93
N SER A 119 11.27 -7.77 3.27
CA SER A 119 9.97 -8.31 2.82
C SER A 119 10.16 -9.10 1.54
N HIS A 120 10.04 -10.43 1.62
CA HIS A 120 10.22 -11.33 0.48
C HIS A 120 8.95 -11.48 -0.34
N SER A 121 9.06 -11.43 -1.68
CA SER A 121 7.93 -11.67 -2.59
C SER A 121 7.70 -13.18 -2.80
N HIS A 122 6.42 -13.57 -2.83
CA HIS A 122 5.95 -14.93 -3.14
C HIS A 122 4.98 -14.90 -4.34
N GLY A 123 5.11 -13.91 -5.22
CA GLY A 123 4.24 -13.69 -6.37
C GLY A 123 3.21 -12.56 -6.18
N GLN A 124 3.13 -11.92 -5.00
CA GLN A 124 2.15 -10.86 -4.70
C GLN A 124 2.54 -9.47 -5.20
N GLY A 125 3.59 -9.33 -6.01
CA GLY A 125 3.93 -8.10 -6.70
C GLY A 125 4.70 -7.07 -5.87
N HIS A 126 5.43 -7.46 -4.84
CA HIS A 126 6.20 -6.53 -3.99
C HIS A 126 7.21 -5.69 -4.78
N ALA A 127 7.92 -6.29 -5.74
CA ALA A 127 8.89 -5.55 -6.55
C ALA A 127 8.24 -4.37 -7.28
N THR A 128 7.06 -4.58 -7.88
CA THR A 128 6.30 -3.52 -8.55
C THR A 128 5.81 -2.48 -7.57
N THR A 129 5.15 -2.91 -6.49
CA THR A 129 4.56 -1.98 -5.50
C THR A 129 5.62 -1.12 -4.81
N PHE A 130 6.76 -1.71 -4.42
CA PHE A 130 7.85 -0.97 -3.79
C PHE A 130 8.56 -0.03 -4.77
N ALA A 131 8.72 -0.44 -6.03
CA ALA A 131 9.24 0.45 -7.08
C ALA A 131 8.31 1.65 -7.31
N GLN A 132 6.99 1.45 -7.30
CA GLN A 132 6.01 2.54 -7.41
C GLN A 132 6.16 3.54 -6.26
N ILE A 133 6.29 3.08 -5.01
CA ILE A 133 6.48 3.98 -3.85
C ILE A 133 7.70 4.87 -4.03
N VAL A 134 8.82 4.30 -4.45
CA VAL A 134 10.07 5.04 -4.63
C VAL A 134 10.00 5.98 -5.82
N ALA A 135 9.49 5.49 -6.95
CA ALA A 135 9.35 6.26 -8.18
C ALA A 135 8.44 7.48 -7.99
N ASP A 136 7.29 7.28 -7.33
CA ASP A 136 6.32 8.35 -7.05
C ASP A 136 6.92 9.41 -6.10
N LYS A 137 7.59 8.99 -5.02
CA LYS A 137 8.21 9.91 -4.07
C LYS A 137 9.40 10.68 -4.64
N LEU A 138 10.16 10.10 -5.56
CA LEU A 138 11.35 10.73 -6.15
C LEU A 138 11.07 11.42 -7.48
N GLY A 139 9.85 11.26 -8.05
CA GLY A 139 9.50 11.84 -9.36
C GLY A 139 10.35 11.26 -10.50
N ILE A 140 10.67 9.95 -10.46
CA ILE A 140 11.49 9.26 -11.45
C ILE A 140 10.71 8.13 -12.12
N PRO A 141 11.11 7.67 -13.32
CA PRO A 141 10.52 6.49 -13.95
C PRO A 141 10.68 5.23 -13.09
N MET A 142 9.63 4.41 -13.00
CA MET A 142 9.62 3.19 -12.19
C MET A 142 10.65 2.16 -12.67
N GLU A 143 10.96 2.12 -13.95
CA GLU A 143 11.98 1.26 -14.57
C GLU A 143 13.41 1.58 -14.08
N ASN A 144 13.62 2.73 -13.47
CA ASN A 144 14.89 3.09 -12.83
C ASN A 144 15.03 2.54 -11.40
N VAL A 145 14.04 1.82 -10.90
CA VAL A 145 14.03 1.29 -9.53
C VAL A 145 14.13 -0.23 -9.54
N GLU A 146 15.21 -0.76 -9.02
CA GLU A 146 15.41 -2.19 -8.76
C GLU A 146 15.08 -2.53 -7.31
N VAL A 147 14.24 -3.53 -7.08
CA VAL A 147 13.91 -4.02 -5.74
C VAL A 147 14.58 -5.36 -5.52
N VAL A 148 15.48 -5.41 -4.54
CA VAL A 148 16.24 -6.60 -4.13
C VAL A 148 15.66 -7.13 -2.83
N HIS A 149 15.25 -8.38 -2.83
CA HIS A 149 14.73 -9.09 -1.66
C HIS A 149 15.24 -10.53 -1.62
N GLY A 150 15.13 -11.19 -0.47
CA GLY A 150 15.57 -12.58 -0.30
C GLY A 150 17.09 -12.76 -0.22
N ASP A 151 17.85 -11.68 -0.13
CA ASP A 151 19.31 -11.66 0.01
C ASP A 151 19.69 -11.11 1.41
N THR A 152 19.98 -12.01 2.33
CA THR A 152 20.28 -11.65 3.72
C THR A 152 21.63 -10.96 3.90
N ASP A 153 22.52 -11.03 2.90
CA ASP A 153 23.81 -10.33 2.93
C ASP A 153 23.66 -8.84 2.60
N LYS A 154 22.59 -8.48 1.89
CA LYS A 154 22.32 -7.10 1.45
C LYS A 154 21.27 -6.38 2.28
N THR A 155 20.41 -7.12 2.97
CA THR A 155 19.33 -6.55 3.78
C THR A 155 19.80 -6.40 5.23
N PRO A 156 19.70 -5.20 5.83
CA PRO A 156 20.16 -4.99 7.22
C PRO A 156 19.46 -5.91 8.21
N PHE A 157 18.16 -6.11 8.04
CA PHE A 157 17.34 -7.07 8.77
C PHE A 157 15.96 -7.17 8.12
N GLY A 158 15.30 -8.33 8.23
CA GLY A 158 13.94 -8.52 7.73
C GLY A 158 13.22 -9.63 8.45
N MET A 159 11.94 -9.40 8.75
CA MET A 159 11.05 -10.39 9.34
C MET A 159 10.31 -11.21 8.26
N GLY A 160 10.42 -10.83 6.99
CA GLY A 160 9.75 -11.52 5.89
C GLY A 160 8.30 -11.09 5.68
N SER A 161 7.58 -11.85 4.84
CA SER A 161 6.22 -11.56 4.42
C SER A 161 5.22 -12.51 5.08
N TYR A 162 4.43 -12.01 6.02
CA TYR A 162 3.33 -12.71 6.69
C TYR A 162 2.41 -11.66 7.34
N GLY A 163 1.17 -12.04 7.71
CA GLY A 163 0.24 -11.15 8.40
C GLY A 163 -0.05 -9.85 7.66
N SER A 164 0.00 -9.88 6.32
CA SER A 164 -0.22 -8.72 5.45
C SER A 164 0.61 -7.47 5.81
N ARG A 165 1.86 -7.70 6.28
CA ARG A 165 2.74 -6.65 6.81
C ARG A 165 3.65 -5.97 5.79
N SER A 166 3.85 -6.59 4.63
CA SER A 166 4.92 -6.16 3.70
C SER A 166 4.72 -4.72 3.22
N LEU A 167 3.51 -4.31 2.86
CA LEU A 167 3.26 -2.92 2.48
C LEU A 167 3.25 -2.00 3.72
N ALA A 168 2.52 -2.38 4.77
CA ALA A 168 2.36 -1.56 5.96
C ALA A 168 3.69 -1.31 6.68
N SER A 169 4.52 -2.34 6.89
CA SER A 169 5.80 -2.22 7.59
C SER A 169 6.96 -2.00 6.62
N GLY A 170 7.11 -2.86 5.60
CA GLY A 170 8.19 -2.78 4.62
C GLY A 170 8.10 -1.54 3.74
N GLY A 171 6.93 -1.24 3.19
CA GLY A 171 6.70 -0.03 2.40
C GLY A 171 6.92 1.25 3.20
N SER A 172 6.53 1.26 4.50
CA SER A 172 6.80 2.38 5.40
C SER A 172 8.29 2.56 5.70
N ALA A 173 9.06 1.47 5.86
CA ALA A 173 10.50 1.54 6.02
C ALA A 173 11.18 2.10 4.75
N ILE A 174 10.76 1.65 3.55
CA ILE A 174 11.23 2.19 2.28
C ILE A 174 10.90 3.68 2.17
N SER A 175 9.66 4.07 2.44
CA SER A 175 9.22 5.47 2.42
C SER A 175 10.08 6.36 3.33
N LYS A 176 10.38 5.91 4.55
CA LYS A 176 11.27 6.62 5.48
C LYS A 176 12.71 6.72 4.98
N ALA A 177 13.24 5.67 4.33
CA ALA A 177 14.57 5.71 3.75
C ALA A 177 14.63 6.73 2.60
N VAL A 178 13.59 6.76 1.75
CA VAL A 178 13.47 7.76 0.67
C VAL A 178 13.38 9.18 1.22
N ASP A 179 12.66 9.41 2.33
CA ASP A 179 12.62 10.73 2.97
C ASP A 179 14.02 11.19 3.43
N LYS A 180 14.85 10.29 3.96
CA LYS A 180 16.24 10.61 4.31
C LYS A 180 17.08 10.93 3.05
N ILE A 181 16.89 10.18 1.95
CA ILE A 181 17.52 10.47 0.66
C ILE A 181 17.15 11.88 0.20
N ILE A 182 15.86 12.24 0.21
CA ILE A 182 15.39 13.58 -0.17
C ILE A 182 16.02 14.64 0.71
N ASN A 183 16.05 14.44 2.04
CA ASN A 183 16.63 15.39 2.98
C ASN A 183 18.14 15.59 2.77
N LYS A 184 18.89 14.51 2.52
CA LYS A 184 20.31 14.61 2.18
C LYS A 184 20.49 15.31 0.81
N SER A 185 19.66 14.99 -0.17
CA SER A 185 19.66 15.61 -1.49
C SER A 185 19.35 17.11 -1.43
N LYS A 186 18.45 17.56 -0.54
CA LYS A 186 18.20 19.00 -0.33
C LYS A 186 19.45 19.74 0.12
N LYS A 187 20.25 19.17 1.02
CA LYS A 187 21.53 19.76 1.46
C LYS A 187 22.54 19.90 0.31
N ILE A 188 22.62 18.86 -0.54
CA ILE A 188 23.47 18.91 -1.73
C ILE A 188 22.96 19.99 -2.70
N ALA A 189 21.65 20.03 -2.94
CA ALA A 189 21.02 21.02 -3.81
C ALA A 189 21.23 22.45 -3.29
N ALA A 190 21.08 22.68 -1.99
CA ALA A 190 21.32 23.98 -1.36
C ALA A 190 22.74 24.47 -1.59
N HIS A 191 23.74 23.60 -1.43
CA HIS A 191 25.13 23.90 -1.73
C HIS A 191 25.35 24.26 -3.22
N LEU A 192 24.81 23.45 -4.14
CA LEU A 192 24.97 23.63 -5.58
C LEU A 192 24.24 24.87 -6.14
N LEU A 193 23.14 25.26 -5.50
CA LEU A 193 22.31 26.39 -5.91
C LEU A 193 22.64 27.67 -5.14
N GLU A 194 23.62 27.59 -4.21
CA GLU A 194 24.00 28.70 -3.32
C GLU A 194 22.78 29.30 -2.60
N ALA A 195 21.97 28.43 -1.96
CA ALA A 195 20.75 28.79 -1.25
C ALA A 195 20.71 28.16 0.14
N SER A 196 19.80 28.63 0.99
CA SER A 196 19.53 27.99 2.28
C SER A 196 18.81 26.64 2.07
N GLU A 197 19.09 25.65 2.92
CA GLU A 197 18.36 24.37 2.91
C GLU A 197 16.85 24.57 3.09
N ASP A 198 16.45 25.55 3.90
CA ASP A 198 15.04 25.87 4.17
C ASP A 198 14.31 26.47 2.96
N ASP A 199 15.06 27.03 1.99
CA ASP A 199 14.52 27.58 0.75
C ASP A 199 14.42 26.54 -0.37
N ILE A 200 14.89 25.30 -0.14
CA ILE A 200 14.83 24.23 -1.14
C ILE A 200 13.55 23.42 -1.01
N ASP A 201 12.69 23.51 -2.00
CA ASP A 201 11.57 22.60 -2.19
C ASP A 201 11.95 21.44 -3.12
N PHE A 202 11.41 20.25 -2.81
CA PHE A 202 11.50 19.08 -3.70
C PHE A 202 10.12 18.78 -4.27
N LYS A 203 10.01 18.86 -5.58
CA LYS A 203 8.76 18.62 -6.30
C LYS A 203 9.03 18.02 -7.68
N ASP A 204 8.25 17.00 -8.04
CA ASP A 204 8.28 16.38 -9.38
C ASP A 204 9.70 16.02 -9.86
N GLY A 205 10.53 15.44 -8.98
CA GLY A 205 11.90 15.04 -9.28
C GLY A 205 12.91 16.18 -9.39
N LYS A 206 12.57 17.38 -8.91
CA LYS A 206 13.43 18.57 -8.95
C LYS A 206 13.56 19.23 -7.58
N PHE A 207 14.72 19.79 -7.32
CA PHE A 207 15.02 20.66 -6.19
C PHE A 207 14.99 22.10 -6.68
N VAL A 208 14.10 22.91 -6.13
CA VAL A 208 13.83 24.27 -6.60
C VAL A 208 14.06 25.25 -5.45
N VAL A 209 14.72 26.38 -5.72
CA VAL A 209 14.85 27.48 -4.75
C VAL A 209 13.57 28.31 -4.78
N GLY A 210 12.85 28.37 -3.66
CA GLY A 210 11.59 29.09 -3.53
C GLY A 210 11.68 30.52 -4.05
N GLY A 211 10.71 30.92 -4.89
CA GLY A 211 10.63 32.27 -5.44
C GLY A 211 11.64 32.61 -6.56
N THR A 212 12.34 31.63 -7.08
CA THR A 212 13.33 31.80 -8.17
C THR A 212 13.12 30.77 -9.29
N ASP A 213 13.90 30.89 -10.36
CA ASP A 213 14.00 29.92 -11.47
C ASP A 213 15.17 28.93 -11.32
N LYS A 214 15.89 28.99 -10.18
CA LYS A 214 16.99 28.08 -9.89
C LYS A 214 16.47 26.70 -9.53
N GLU A 215 16.83 25.70 -10.28
CA GLU A 215 16.48 24.30 -10.03
C GLU A 215 17.62 23.33 -10.35
N LYS A 216 17.55 22.14 -9.76
CA LYS A 216 18.38 20.97 -10.06
C LYS A 216 17.51 19.71 -10.15
N ALA A 217 17.68 18.94 -11.22
CA ALA A 217 17.02 17.64 -11.33
C ALA A 217 17.60 16.62 -10.34
N PHE A 218 16.80 15.65 -9.91
CA PHE A 218 17.23 14.58 -9.00
C PHE A 218 18.49 13.85 -9.53
N GLY A 219 18.55 13.55 -10.84
CA GLY A 219 19.73 12.90 -11.46
C GLY A 219 21.02 13.72 -11.37
N GLU A 220 20.95 15.06 -11.41
CA GLU A 220 22.11 15.94 -11.24
C GLU A 220 22.63 15.86 -9.79
N ILE A 221 21.71 15.82 -8.81
CA ILE A 221 22.07 15.67 -7.40
C ILE A 221 22.64 14.27 -7.13
N ALA A 222 22.06 13.23 -7.75
CA ALA A 222 22.58 11.86 -7.67
C ALA A 222 24.03 11.77 -8.16
N LEU A 223 24.35 12.38 -9.30
CA LEU A 223 25.71 12.45 -9.82
C LEU A 223 26.64 13.24 -8.89
N ALA A 224 26.21 14.42 -8.44
CA ALA A 224 27.00 15.28 -7.57
C ALA A 224 27.36 14.61 -6.24
N ALA A 225 26.51 13.75 -5.72
CA ALA A 225 26.76 12.99 -4.48
C ALA A 225 27.98 12.04 -4.59
N TYR A 226 28.38 11.66 -5.81
CA TYR A 226 29.50 10.75 -6.06
C TYR A 226 30.70 11.40 -6.76
N VAL A 227 30.55 12.64 -7.24
CA VAL A 227 31.62 13.41 -7.89
C VAL A 227 31.83 14.71 -7.11
N PRO A 228 32.56 14.66 -5.97
CA PRO A 228 32.58 15.72 -4.97
C PRO A 228 33.51 16.90 -5.34
N HIS A 229 33.55 17.34 -6.60
CA HIS A 229 34.31 18.52 -6.99
C HIS A 229 33.72 19.84 -6.50
N ASN A 230 32.38 19.89 -6.41
CA ASN A 230 31.63 20.96 -5.79
C ASN A 230 30.61 20.31 -4.84
N TYR A 231 31.06 20.02 -3.63
CA TYR A 231 30.31 19.23 -2.65
C TYR A 231 30.67 19.68 -1.23
N PRO A 232 29.73 19.78 -0.29
CA PRO A 232 30.00 20.24 1.07
C PRO A 232 30.66 19.15 1.94
N LEU A 233 31.88 18.75 1.61
CA LEU A 233 32.62 17.67 2.27
C LEU A 233 32.85 17.88 3.78
N GLU A 234 32.81 19.14 4.24
CA GLU A 234 32.96 19.45 5.67
C GLU A 234 31.72 19.05 6.51
N THR A 235 30.58 18.93 5.85
CA THR A 235 29.28 18.68 6.55
C THR A 235 28.55 17.43 6.09
N LEU A 236 28.87 16.91 4.88
CA LEU A 236 28.22 15.76 4.30
C LEU A 236 29.24 14.75 3.78
N GLU A 237 29.03 13.48 4.09
CA GLU A 237 29.75 12.38 3.43
C GLU A 237 29.26 12.18 2.00
N PRO A 238 30.17 11.88 1.04
CA PRO A 238 29.78 11.48 -0.32
C PRO A 238 28.88 10.25 -0.34
N GLY A 239 28.20 10.08 -1.49
CA GLY A 239 27.25 8.98 -1.67
C GLY A 239 25.83 9.34 -1.24
N LEU A 240 24.89 8.56 -1.72
CA LEU A 240 23.45 8.77 -1.49
C LEU A 240 22.79 7.42 -1.21
N GLU A 241 22.99 6.92 0.01
CA GLU A 241 22.44 5.67 0.51
C GLU A 241 21.94 5.89 1.94
N GLU A 242 20.70 5.44 2.22
CA GLU A 242 20.07 5.63 3.51
C GLU A 242 19.33 4.38 3.96
N ASN A 243 19.43 4.10 5.25
CA ASN A 243 18.73 3.01 5.92
C ASN A 243 17.62 3.56 6.82
N ALA A 244 16.51 2.83 6.89
CA ALA A 244 15.43 3.14 7.83
C ALA A 244 14.82 1.87 8.42
N PHE A 245 14.24 2.04 9.61
CA PHE A 245 13.48 1.04 10.33
C PHE A 245 12.09 1.61 10.63
N TYR A 246 11.09 0.75 10.53
CA TYR A 246 9.72 1.08 10.87
C TYR A 246 9.13 -0.01 11.77
N ASP A 247 8.75 0.37 12.98
CA ASP A 247 7.92 -0.44 13.87
C ASP A 247 6.47 -0.01 13.70
N PRO A 248 5.50 -0.92 13.49
CA PRO A 248 4.10 -0.55 13.37
C PRO A 248 3.61 0.22 14.59
N THR A 249 2.81 1.26 14.37
CA THR A 249 2.17 2.00 15.47
C THR A 249 0.82 1.40 15.86
N ASN A 250 0.17 0.70 14.92
CA ASN A 250 -1.07 -0.05 15.08
C ASN A 250 -1.23 -0.98 13.87
N PHE A 251 -2.25 -1.84 13.89
CA PHE A 251 -2.78 -2.46 12.67
C PHE A 251 -3.36 -1.40 11.74
N VAL A 252 -3.39 -1.69 10.44
CA VAL A 252 -4.14 -0.95 9.44
C VAL A 252 -5.26 -1.85 8.90
N TYR A 253 -6.38 -1.25 8.49
CA TYR A 253 -7.60 -2.00 8.22
C TYR A 253 -8.14 -1.74 6.81
N PRO A 254 -7.50 -2.27 5.76
CA PRO A 254 -8.06 -2.22 4.41
C PRO A 254 -9.40 -2.96 4.38
N SER A 255 -10.30 -2.47 3.54
CA SER A 255 -11.65 -3.01 3.38
C SER A 255 -12.05 -3.06 1.92
N GLY A 256 -13.03 -3.88 1.61
CA GLY A 256 -13.56 -3.98 0.26
C GLY A 256 -14.89 -4.75 0.21
N THR A 257 -15.43 -4.86 -1.00
CA THR A 257 -16.63 -5.65 -1.28
C THR A 257 -16.41 -6.50 -2.53
N HIS A 258 -16.68 -7.79 -2.40
CA HIS A 258 -16.73 -8.71 -3.53
C HIS A 258 -18.18 -9.11 -3.79
N ILE A 259 -18.58 -9.14 -5.06
CA ILE A 259 -19.86 -9.69 -5.50
C ILE A 259 -19.59 -10.75 -6.57
N ALA A 260 -20.11 -11.96 -6.34
CA ALA A 260 -20.01 -13.07 -7.30
C ALA A 260 -21.39 -13.42 -7.82
N GLU A 261 -21.53 -13.57 -9.12
CA GLU A 261 -22.70 -14.10 -9.78
C GLU A 261 -22.38 -15.47 -10.39
N VAL A 262 -23.19 -16.48 -10.06
CA VAL A 262 -22.94 -17.87 -10.46
C VAL A 262 -24.13 -18.47 -11.16
N GLU A 263 -23.90 -19.40 -12.09
CA GLU A 263 -24.90 -20.31 -12.62
C GLU A 263 -24.60 -21.74 -12.17
N VAL A 264 -25.66 -22.49 -11.86
CA VAL A 264 -25.58 -23.89 -11.47
C VAL A 264 -26.45 -24.71 -12.41
N ASP A 265 -25.87 -25.73 -13.02
CA ASP A 265 -26.60 -26.74 -13.77
C ASP A 265 -27.19 -27.77 -12.78
N PRO A 266 -28.52 -27.83 -12.61
CA PRO A 266 -29.15 -28.75 -11.66
C PRO A 266 -29.00 -30.22 -12.04
N ALA A 267 -28.73 -30.54 -13.31
CA ALA A 267 -28.57 -31.92 -13.78
C ALA A 267 -27.19 -32.52 -13.44
N THR A 268 -26.16 -31.68 -13.42
CA THR A 268 -24.77 -32.09 -13.19
C THR A 268 -24.19 -31.59 -11.88
N GLY A 269 -24.79 -30.54 -11.27
CA GLY A 269 -24.25 -29.82 -10.10
C GLY A 269 -23.07 -28.93 -10.43
N VAL A 270 -22.70 -28.74 -11.69
CA VAL A 270 -21.59 -27.88 -12.10
C VAL A 270 -21.92 -26.42 -11.80
N VAL A 271 -21.01 -25.73 -11.14
CA VAL A 271 -21.09 -24.29 -10.80
C VAL A 271 -20.13 -23.52 -11.69
N GLN A 272 -20.63 -22.47 -12.33
CA GLN A 272 -19.84 -21.53 -13.12
C GLN A 272 -19.94 -20.13 -12.51
N VAL A 273 -18.80 -19.47 -12.30
CA VAL A 273 -18.78 -18.03 -12.01
C VAL A 273 -18.98 -17.31 -13.34
N VAL A 274 -20.09 -16.60 -13.47
CA VAL A 274 -20.46 -15.92 -14.72
C VAL A 274 -20.14 -14.44 -14.71
N ASP A 275 -20.02 -13.86 -13.50
CA ASP A 275 -19.57 -12.47 -13.31
C ASP A 275 -18.97 -12.28 -11.93
N TRP A 276 -18.04 -11.32 -11.81
CA TRP A 276 -17.34 -11.00 -10.57
C TRP A 276 -16.96 -9.55 -10.51
N ALA A 277 -17.31 -8.86 -9.42
CA ALA A 277 -16.86 -7.52 -9.09
C ALA A 277 -16.09 -7.51 -7.76
N ALA A 278 -14.93 -6.78 -7.71
CA ALA A 278 -14.09 -6.62 -6.54
C ALA A 278 -13.45 -5.23 -6.49
#